data_c54d28e694008c6f3e8cc2470054c937
#
_entry.id   c54d28e694008c6f3e8cc2470054c937
#
_cell.length_a   1.000
_cell.length_b   1.000
_cell.length_c   1.000
_cell.angle_alpha   90.00
_cell.angle_beta   90.00
_cell.angle_gamma   90.00
#
_symmetry.space_group_name_H-M   'P 1'
#
loop_
_entity.id
_entity.type
_entity.pdbx_description
1 polymer ?
#
loop_
_entity_poly.entity_id
_entity_poly.type
_entity_poly.pdbx_seq_one_letter_code
_entity_poly.pdbx_strand_id
1 'polypeptide(L)'
;SSDLNFDHAELSIQNITELVIALNAKTRSSGLPLGGSEGDYSVNQTSTWTSGYPVRSRFARKHPEYDPHHFSAEQLLKNGEADALLWVSEFNPDKTPPNMNIPKIVIGHTNMHANDTDVFIPVSTAGIDHTGTMFRIDSSVSLPLGTLRESSLPSLVEVMTAIEAAL
;
A
#
# COMPACT_ATOMS: atom_id res chain seq x y z
N SER A 1 4.46 7.52 -5.73
CA SER A 1 4.89 7.31 -4.35
C SER A 1 4.65 8.57 -3.53
N SER A 2 4.01 8.44 -2.39
CA SER A 2 3.71 9.54 -1.46
C SER A 2 4.95 10.26 -0.90
N ASP A 3 6.12 9.68 -1.10
CA ASP A 3 7.37 10.13 -0.47
C ASP A 3 8.12 11.20 -1.27
N LEU A 4 7.64 11.53 -2.46
CA LEU A 4 8.16 12.62 -3.29
C LEU A 4 7.19 13.80 -3.32
N ASN A 5 6.66 14.19 -2.17
CA ASN A 5 5.73 15.31 -2.04
C ASN A 5 6.49 16.64 -1.82
N PHE A 6 7.36 16.97 -2.77
CA PHE A 6 8.04 18.25 -2.83
C PHE A 6 7.96 18.82 -4.25
N ASP A 7 8.06 20.13 -4.35
CA ASP A 7 7.99 20.83 -5.64
C ASP A 7 9.06 20.31 -6.60
N HIS A 8 8.64 20.03 -7.84
CA HIS A 8 9.51 19.52 -8.91
C HIS A 8 10.15 18.15 -8.66
N ALA A 9 9.47 17.26 -7.92
CA ALA A 9 9.95 15.90 -7.68
C ALA A 9 10.23 15.13 -8.99
N GLU A 10 9.46 15.37 -10.04
CA GLU A 10 9.63 14.79 -11.38
C GLU A 10 10.99 15.15 -11.99
N LEU A 11 11.45 16.39 -11.83
CA LEU A 11 12.75 16.83 -12.32
C LEU A 11 13.91 16.16 -11.56
N SER A 12 13.73 15.92 -10.26
CA SER A 12 14.70 15.20 -9.45
C SER A 12 14.82 13.74 -9.90
N ILE A 13 13.71 13.08 -10.20
CA ILE A 13 13.69 11.71 -10.74
C ILE A 13 14.38 11.70 -12.12
N GLN A 14 14.06 12.66 -12.98
CA GLN A 14 14.68 12.76 -14.30
C GLN A 14 16.20 12.91 -14.17
N ASN A 15 16.68 13.83 -13.36
CA ASN A 15 18.11 14.06 -13.15
C ASN A 15 18.84 12.81 -12.63
N ILE A 16 18.24 12.08 -11.69
CA ILE A 16 18.79 10.82 -11.18
C ILE A 16 18.87 9.79 -12.30
N THR A 17 17.82 9.69 -13.11
CA THR A 17 17.77 8.74 -14.23
C THR A 17 18.84 9.09 -15.27
N GLU A 18 18.98 10.34 -15.64
CA GLU A 18 20.01 10.83 -16.59
C GLU A 18 21.43 10.58 -16.05
N LEU A 19 21.64 10.78 -14.74
CA LEU A 19 22.91 10.45 -14.10
C LEU A 19 23.25 8.95 -14.22
N VAL A 20 22.29 8.08 -13.94
CA VAL A 20 22.48 6.62 -14.07
C VAL A 20 22.78 6.25 -15.53
N ILE A 21 22.09 6.85 -16.50
CA ILE A 21 22.35 6.64 -17.93
C ILE A 21 23.76 7.08 -18.29
N ALA A 22 24.19 8.28 -17.88
CA ALA A 22 25.51 8.79 -18.15
C ALA A 22 26.63 7.94 -17.54
N LEU A 23 26.43 7.43 -16.33
CA LEU A 23 27.37 6.50 -15.69
C LEU A 23 27.46 5.17 -16.44
N ASN A 24 26.34 4.66 -16.96
CA ASN A 24 26.32 3.41 -17.74
C ASN A 24 27.07 3.51 -19.08
N ALA A 25 27.35 4.70 -19.57
CA ALA A 25 28.20 4.89 -20.77
C ALA A 25 29.66 4.46 -20.52
N LYS A 26 30.11 4.40 -19.27
CA LYS A 26 31.51 4.08 -18.91
C LYS A 26 31.64 2.89 -17.99
N THR A 27 30.68 2.66 -17.13
CA THR A 27 30.71 1.57 -16.14
C THR A 27 29.28 1.11 -15.86
N ARG A 28 29.14 -0.12 -15.38
CA ARG A 28 27.82 -0.64 -14.98
C ARG A 28 27.33 0.09 -13.72
N SER A 29 26.21 0.78 -13.84
CA SER A 29 25.59 1.53 -12.74
C SER A 29 24.09 1.26 -12.69
N SER A 30 23.53 1.26 -11.48
CA SER A 30 22.08 1.16 -11.26
C SER A 30 21.67 2.09 -10.12
N GLY A 31 20.47 2.64 -10.22
CA GLY A 31 19.83 3.37 -9.14
C GLY A 31 18.99 2.42 -8.28
N LEU A 32 19.09 2.54 -6.96
CA LEU A 32 18.20 1.88 -6.02
C LEU A 32 17.31 2.93 -5.35
N PRO A 33 16.06 3.10 -5.79
CA PRO A 33 15.14 3.97 -5.08
C PRO A 33 14.77 3.34 -3.74
N LEU A 34 15.02 4.07 -2.66
CA LEU A 34 14.57 3.70 -1.32
C LEU A 34 13.34 4.55 -1.01
N GLY A 35 12.22 3.94 -0.88
CA GLY A 35 10.97 4.64 -0.60
C GLY A 35 9.86 3.67 -0.21
N GLY A 36 8.71 4.25 0.05
CA GLY A 36 7.55 3.50 0.49
C GLY A 36 7.53 3.35 2.01
N SER A 37 6.37 2.96 2.49
CA SER A 37 6.17 2.57 3.86
C SER A 37 6.05 1.05 3.96
N GLU A 38 5.87 0.58 5.16
CA GLU A 38 5.75 -0.83 5.49
C GLU A 38 4.65 -1.49 4.63
N GLY A 39 5.03 -2.45 3.81
CA GLY A 39 4.12 -3.21 2.96
C GLY A 39 3.73 -2.57 1.62
N ASP A 40 3.93 -1.27 1.40
CA ASP A 40 3.52 -0.56 0.16
C ASP A 40 4.09 -1.24 -1.09
N TYR A 41 5.36 -1.64 -1.01
CA TYR A 41 6.01 -2.32 -2.12
C TYR A 41 5.39 -3.71 -2.39
N SER A 42 5.08 -4.44 -1.33
CA SER A 42 4.46 -5.77 -1.42
C SER A 42 3.06 -5.68 -2.03
N VAL A 43 2.26 -4.70 -1.62
CA VAL A 43 0.92 -4.44 -2.19
C VAL A 43 1.02 -4.11 -3.67
N ASN A 44 1.97 -3.27 -4.05
CA ASN A 44 2.19 -2.88 -5.44
C ASN A 44 2.57 -4.07 -6.33
N GLN A 45 3.49 -4.92 -5.87
CA GLN A 45 3.90 -6.14 -6.57
C GLN A 45 2.74 -7.14 -6.69
N THR A 46 2.01 -7.37 -5.61
CA THR A 46 0.87 -8.28 -5.59
C THR A 46 -0.23 -7.79 -6.53
N SER A 47 -0.55 -6.50 -6.52
CA SER A 47 -1.52 -5.90 -7.45
C SER A 47 -1.10 -6.11 -8.90
N THR A 48 0.19 -5.89 -9.21
CA THR A 48 0.71 -6.08 -10.56
C THR A 48 0.62 -7.54 -11.02
N TRP A 49 0.92 -8.49 -10.16
CA TRP A 49 0.85 -9.91 -10.51
C TRP A 49 -0.57 -10.42 -10.69
N THR A 50 -1.51 -9.94 -9.89
CA THR A 50 -2.90 -10.41 -9.91
C THR A 50 -3.76 -9.73 -10.97
N SER A 51 -3.51 -8.45 -11.24
CA SER A 51 -4.34 -7.64 -12.14
C SER A 51 -3.66 -7.19 -13.43
N GLY A 52 -2.32 -7.30 -13.51
CA GLY A 52 -1.52 -6.74 -14.60
C GLY A 52 -1.16 -5.26 -14.38
N TYR A 53 -1.66 -4.62 -13.31
CA TYR A 53 -1.43 -3.21 -13.02
C TYR A 53 -1.02 -2.98 -11.56
N PRO A 54 -0.19 -1.95 -11.28
CA PRO A 54 0.13 -1.57 -9.92
C PRO A 54 -1.08 -0.97 -9.19
N VAL A 55 -0.91 -0.54 -7.94
CA VAL A 55 -1.93 0.21 -7.20
C VAL A 55 -2.37 1.47 -7.97
N ARG A 56 -3.51 2.07 -7.60
CA ARG A 56 -4.25 3.10 -8.35
C ARG A 56 -4.93 2.51 -9.58
N SER A 57 -5.55 1.36 -9.36
CA SER A 57 -6.36 0.66 -10.35
C SER A 57 -7.81 0.57 -9.90
N ARG A 58 -8.73 0.66 -10.83
CA ARG A 58 -10.16 0.50 -10.63
C ARG A 58 -10.62 -0.85 -11.16
N PHE A 59 -11.52 -1.52 -10.44
CA PHE A 59 -12.04 -2.85 -10.79
C PHE A 59 -13.55 -2.85 -11.07
N ALA A 60 -14.18 -1.68 -11.22
CA ALA A 60 -15.63 -1.53 -11.36
C ALA A 60 -16.20 -2.10 -12.68
N ARG A 61 -15.39 -2.29 -13.71
CA ARG A 61 -15.81 -2.71 -15.04
C ARG A 61 -15.16 -4.02 -15.44
N LYS A 62 -15.61 -5.17 -14.98
CA LYS A 62 -15.20 -6.52 -15.41
C LYS A 62 -13.72 -6.72 -15.85
N HIS A 63 -12.94 -5.67 -15.96
CA HIS A 63 -11.50 -5.62 -16.24
C HIS A 63 -10.86 -4.51 -15.42
N PRO A 64 -9.62 -4.67 -14.98
CA PRO A 64 -8.89 -3.62 -14.28
C PRO A 64 -8.57 -2.45 -15.23
N GLU A 65 -8.68 -1.25 -14.71
CA GLU A 65 -8.29 -0.01 -15.40
C GLU A 65 -7.23 0.69 -14.54
N TYR A 66 -6.15 1.13 -15.15
CA TYR A 66 -5.04 1.80 -14.48
C TYR A 66 -4.92 3.25 -14.92
N ASP A 67 -5.01 4.17 -13.98
CA ASP A 67 -4.68 5.58 -14.17
C ASP A 67 -4.13 6.13 -12.84
N PRO A 68 -2.80 6.31 -12.74
CA PRO A 68 -2.15 6.69 -11.48
C PRO A 68 -2.51 8.09 -11.00
N HIS A 69 -3.00 8.96 -11.88
CA HIS A 69 -3.45 10.28 -11.53
C HIS A 69 -4.93 10.28 -11.13
N HIS A 70 -5.79 9.78 -12.00
CA HIS A 70 -7.25 9.80 -11.78
C HIS A 70 -7.68 8.88 -10.65
N PHE A 71 -7.12 7.67 -10.56
CA PHE A 71 -7.45 6.69 -9.51
C PHE A 71 -6.55 6.80 -8.26
N SER A 72 -5.93 7.94 -8.04
CA SER A 72 -5.37 8.22 -6.72
C SER A 72 -6.49 8.44 -5.70
N ALA A 73 -6.32 7.92 -4.48
CA ALA A 73 -7.31 8.07 -3.42
C ALA A 73 -7.66 9.56 -3.20
N GLU A 74 -6.66 10.43 -3.23
CA GLU A 74 -6.84 11.88 -3.09
C GLU A 74 -7.78 12.47 -4.17
N GLN A 75 -7.59 12.09 -5.43
CA GLN A 75 -8.43 12.60 -6.53
C GLN A 75 -9.84 12.04 -6.46
N LEU A 76 -9.99 10.73 -6.24
CA LEU A 76 -11.31 10.10 -6.11
C LEU A 76 -12.13 10.73 -4.99
N LEU A 77 -11.49 10.99 -3.86
CA LEU A 77 -12.12 11.60 -2.70
C LEU A 77 -12.45 13.08 -2.96
N LYS A 78 -11.54 13.84 -3.55
CA LYS A 78 -11.73 15.25 -3.90
C LYS A 78 -12.86 15.45 -4.92
N ASN A 79 -12.98 14.53 -5.86
CA ASN A 79 -14.02 14.58 -6.89
C ASN A 79 -15.38 14.02 -6.42
N GLY A 80 -15.47 13.46 -5.21
CA GLY A 80 -16.69 12.82 -4.72
C GLY A 80 -17.05 11.54 -5.48
N GLU A 81 -16.08 10.85 -6.04
CA GLU A 81 -16.25 9.59 -6.78
C GLU A 81 -16.22 8.36 -5.87
N ALA A 82 -15.91 8.53 -4.59
CA ALA A 82 -15.94 7.47 -3.59
C ALA A 82 -17.00 7.80 -2.53
N ASP A 83 -17.84 6.84 -2.21
CA ASP A 83 -18.93 6.93 -1.23
C ASP A 83 -18.60 6.22 0.09
N ALA A 84 -17.52 5.42 0.14
CA ALA A 84 -16.98 4.79 1.33
C ALA A 84 -15.47 4.60 1.21
N LEU A 85 -14.79 4.47 2.35
CA LEU A 85 -13.35 4.21 2.42
C LEU A 85 -13.10 2.94 3.24
N LEU A 86 -12.41 1.97 2.62
CA LEU A 86 -11.77 0.86 3.32
C LEU A 86 -10.28 1.19 3.48
N TRP A 87 -9.85 1.41 4.71
CA TRP A 87 -8.47 1.71 5.06
C TRP A 87 -7.80 0.50 5.70
N VAL A 88 -6.65 0.09 5.17
CA VAL A 88 -5.90 -1.05 5.68
C VAL A 88 -4.49 -0.61 6.07
N SER A 89 -4.11 -0.78 7.34
CA SER A 89 -2.77 -0.47 7.85
C SER A 89 -2.44 -1.36 9.06
N GLU A 90 -1.84 -2.52 8.81
CA GLU A 90 -1.55 -3.48 9.90
C GLU A 90 -0.21 -3.24 10.60
N PHE A 91 0.76 -2.57 9.94
CA PHE A 91 2.12 -2.42 10.47
C PHE A 91 2.32 -1.14 11.29
N ASN A 92 1.71 -0.06 10.88
CA ASN A 92 1.97 1.26 11.45
C ASN A 92 0.71 1.87 12.08
N PRO A 93 0.66 1.99 13.42
CA PRO A 93 -0.49 2.56 14.12
C PRO A 93 -0.69 4.06 13.86
N ASP A 94 0.35 4.78 13.42
CA ASP A 94 0.27 6.22 13.16
C ASP A 94 -0.28 6.54 11.75
N LYS A 95 -0.38 5.54 10.88
CA LYS A 95 -0.99 5.68 9.55
C LYS A 95 -2.50 5.60 9.62
N THR A 96 -3.12 6.67 10.06
CA THR A 96 -4.58 6.81 10.15
C THR A 96 -5.22 7.20 8.80
N PRO A 97 -6.51 6.87 8.59
CA PRO A 97 -7.22 7.30 7.41
C PRO A 97 -7.34 8.83 7.33
N PRO A 98 -7.46 9.41 6.13
CA PRO A 98 -7.68 10.84 5.97
C PRO A 98 -9.00 11.28 6.62
N ASN A 99 -9.01 12.50 7.16
CA ASN A 99 -10.23 13.07 7.73
C ASN A 99 -11.19 13.48 6.60
N MET A 100 -12.31 12.75 6.47
CA MET A 100 -13.30 12.93 5.42
C MET A 100 -14.69 12.58 5.91
N ASN A 101 -15.71 13.23 5.33
CA ASN A 101 -17.11 13.02 5.67
C ASN A 101 -17.75 11.93 4.78
N ILE A 102 -17.17 10.75 4.76
CA ILE A 102 -17.72 9.53 4.15
C ILE A 102 -17.57 8.36 5.12
N PRO A 103 -18.39 7.31 5.02
CA PRO A 103 -18.24 6.10 5.82
C PRO A 103 -16.83 5.51 5.71
N LYS A 104 -16.24 5.19 6.87
CA LYS A 104 -14.87 4.65 6.97
C LYS A 104 -14.86 3.33 7.73
N ILE A 105 -14.35 2.30 7.07
CA ILE A 105 -14.03 1.03 7.68
C ILE A 105 -12.50 0.96 7.76
N VAL A 106 -11.97 0.76 8.95
CA VAL A 106 -10.53 0.67 9.18
C VAL A 106 -10.19 -0.72 9.67
N ILE A 107 -9.30 -1.40 8.96
CA ILE A 107 -8.68 -2.66 9.38
C ILE A 107 -7.22 -2.34 9.67
N GLY A 108 -6.81 -2.43 10.92
CA GLY A 108 -5.51 -1.89 11.28
C GLY A 108 -4.88 -2.43 12.55
N HIS A 109 -3.68 -1.91 12.80
CA HIS A 109 -2.90 -2.24 13.98
C HIS A 109 -3.69 -1.96 15.27
N THR A 110 -3.60 -2.84 16.25
CA THR A 110 -4.38 -2.77 17.50
C THR A 110 -4.18 -1.47 18.30
N ASN A 111 -3.04 -0.81 18.14
CA ASN A 111 -2.75 0.47 18.80
C ASN A 111 -3.10 1.70 17.94
N MET A 112 -3.78 1.51 16.82
CA MET A 112 -4.19 2.63 15.98
C MET A 112 -5.30 3.44 16.64
N HIS A 113 -5.15 4.76 16.68
CA HIS A 113 -6.19 5.66 17.13
C HIS A 113 -7.15 6.00 15.99
N ALA A 114 -8.18 5.17 15.84
CA ALA A 114 -9.19 5.31 14.79
C ALA A 114 -10.40 6.13 15.29
N ASN A 115 -10.16 7.34 15.78
CA ASN A 115 -11.16 8.14 16.52
C ASN A 115 -12.32 8.67 15.66
N ASP A 116 -12.24 8.61 14.35
CA ASP A 116 -13.25 9.16 13.43
C ASP A 116 -13.58 8.14 12.35
N THR A 117 -13.88 6.92 12.78
CA THR A 117 -14.22 5.80 11.91
C THR A 117 -15.56 5.17 12.33
N ASP A 118 -16.34 4.72 11.35
CA ASP A 118 -17.63 4.06 11.61
C ASP A 118 -17.41 2.62 12.11
N VAL A 119 -16.38 1.95 11.59
CA VAL A 119 -15.99 0.59 11.98
C VAL A 119 -14.48 0.49 12.10
N PHE A 120 -14.00 -0.03 13.21
CA PHE A 120 -12.59 -0.39 13.41
C PHE A 120 -12.45 -1.88 13.70
N ILE A 121 -11.64 -2.57 12.93
CA ILE A 121 -11.32 -3.99 13.09
C ILE A 121 -9.83 -4.13 13.37
N PRO A 122 -9.42 -4.40 14.61
CA PRO A 122 -8.02 -4.64 14.92
C PRO A 122 -7.58 -6.00 14.37
N VAL A 123 -6.39 -6.03 13.78
CA VAL A 123 -5.78 -7.25 13.23
C VAL A 123 -4.40 -7.50 13.81
N SER A 124 -3.99 -8.75 13.72
CA SER A 124 -2.64 -9.21 14.05
C SER A 124 -1.65 -8.77 12.97
N THR A 125 -0.38 -8.62 13.32
CA THR A 125 0.68 -8.10 12.44
C THR A 125 1.49 -9.24 11.85
N ALA A 126 1.61 -9.30 10.53
CA ALA A 126 2.45 -10.27 9.83
C ALA A 126 3.92 -10.14 10.23
N GLY A 127 4.60 -11.25 10.45
CA GLY A 127 5.99 -11.27 10.89
C GLY A 127 6.20 -11.05 12.39
N ILE A 128 5.12 -10.82 13.13
CA ILE A 128 5.11 -10.72 14.60
C ILE A 128 4.11 -11.72 15.17
N ASP A 129 2.86 -11.59 14.81
CA ASP A 129 1.74 -12.35 15.37
C ASP A 129 1.38 -13.59 14.52
N HIS A 130 1.69 -13.54 13.23
CA HIS A 130 1.49 -14.64 12.28
C HIS A 130 2.52 -14.60 11.15
N THR A 131 2.59 -15.67 10.38
CA THR A 131 3.45 -15.74 9.19
C THR A 131 2.95 -14.84 8.08
N GLY A 132 3.85 -14.39 7.21
CA GLY A 132 3.51 -13.59 6.06
C GLY A 132 4.59 -13.61 4.99
N THR A 133 4.44 -12.79 3.98
CA THR A 133 5.47 -12.60 2.95
C THR A 133 5.60 -11.11 2.65
N MET A 134 6.82 -10.64 2.59
CA MET A 134 7.14 -9.26 2.24
C MET A 134 8.14 -9.22 1.10
N PHE A 135 7.98 -8.28 0.20
CA PHE A 135 8.98 -8.02 -0.83
C PHE A 135 10.03 -7.03 -0.31
N ARG A 136 11.29 -7.38 -0.52
CA ARG A 136 12.38 -6.44 -0.25
C ARG A 136 12.30 -5.26 -1.23
N ILE A 137 12.58 -4.05 -0.75
CA ILE A 137 12.44 -2.79 -1.51
C ILE A 137 13.20 -2.80 -2.84
N ASP A 138 14.30 -3.54 -2.94
CA ASP A 138 15.09 -3.67 -4.18
C ASP A 138 14.48 -4.63 -5.21
N SER A 139 13.29 -5.16 -4.99
CA SER A 139 12.59 -6.13 -5.86
C SER A 139 13.29 -7.46 -6.08
N SER A 140 14.40 -7.73 -5.39
CA SER A 140 15.23 -8.90 -5.70
C SER A 140 14.64 -10.20 -5.16
N VAL A 141 14.02 -10.15 -3.99
CA VAL A 141 13.53 -11.33 -3.28
C VAL A 141 12.25 -11.06 -2.51
N SER A 142 11.44 -12.10 -2.37
CA SER A 142 10.41 -12.19 -1.35
C SER A 142 10.99 -12.75 -0.06
N LEU A 143 10.61 -12.17 1.06
CA LEU A 143 11.06 -12.56 2.38
C LEU A 143 9.91 -13.26 3.12
N PRO A 144 10.06 -14.53 3.52
CA PRO A 144 9.11 -15.14 4.42
C PRO A 144 9.25 -14.52 5.81
N LEU A 145 8.13 -14.10 6.37
CA LEU A 145 8.04 -13.55 7.73
C LEU A 145 7.57 -14.67 8.66
N GLY A 146 8.34 -14.90 9.73
CA GLY A 146 8.02 -15.88 10.77
C GLY A 146 7.08 -15.29 11.84
N THR A 147 6.53 -16.15 12.68
CA THR A 147 5.76 -15.75 13.87
C THR A 147 6.69 -15.62 15.06
N LEU A 148 6.59 -14.53 15.79
CA LEU A 148 7.39 -14.27 16.99
C LEU A 148 6.61 -14.46 18.29
N ARG A 149 5.28 -14.30 18.25
CA ARG A 149 4.41 -14.49 19.40
C ARG A 149 3.03 -14.99 18.96
N GLU A 150 2.30 -15.60 19.87
CA GLU A 150 0.88 -15.95 19.66
C GLU A 150 -0.01 -14.70 19.82
N SER A 151 -1.04 -14.60 19.00
CA SER A 151 -2.06 -13.56 19.06
C SER A 151 -3.45 -14.16 18.96
N SER A 152 -4.40 -13.58 19.69
CA SER A 152 -5.82 -13.92 19.59
C SER A 152 -6.56 -13.06 18.55
N LEU A 153 -5.88 -12.08 17.96
CA LEU A 153 -6.46 -11.23 16.92
C LEU A 153 -6.45 -11.97 15.57
N PRO A 154 -7.49 -11.78 14.76
CA PRO A 154 -7.51 -12.34 13.41
C PRO A 154 -6.42 -11.69 12.55
N SER A 155 -5.92 -12.40 11.56
CA SER A 155 -5.10 -11.84 10.50
C SER A 155 -5.96 -11.02 9.52
N LEU A 156 -5.33 -10.13 8.76
CA LEU A 156 -6.00 -9.39 7.68
C LEU A 156 -6.67 -10.34 6.68
N VAL A 157 -6.03 -11.47 6.36
CA VAL A 157 -6.57 -12.48 5.43
C VAL A 157 -7.85 -13.10 5.98
N GLU A 158 -7.91 -13.46 7.26
CA GLU A 158 -9.12 -14.02 7.89
C GLU A 158 -10.27 -13.00 7.87
N VAL A 159 -10.00 -11.74 8.18
CA VAL A 159 -11.01 -10.68 8.13
C VAL A 159 -11.53 -10.47 6.71
N MET A 160 -10.65 -10.36 5.71
CA MET A 160 -11.06 -10.16 4.33
C MET A 160 -11.83 -11.34 3.77
N THR A 161 -11.44 -12.57 4.11
CA THR A 161 -12.16 -13.80 3.73
C THR A 161 -13.56 -13.85 4.37
N ALA A 162 -13.67 -13.42 5.62
CA ALA A 162 -14.98 -13.35 6.30
C ALA A 162 -15.90 -12.30 5.67
N ILE A 163 -15.35 -11.15 5.26
CA ILE A 163 -16.09 -10.11 4.53
C ILE A 163 -16.57 -10.66 3.18
N GLU A 164 -15.68 -11.29 2.41
CA GLU A 164 -16.02 -11.89 1.11
C GLU A 164 -17.14 -12.94 1.23
N ALA A 165 -17.08 -13.77 2.26
CA ALA A 165 -18.10 -14.80 2.50
C ALA A 165 -19.47 -14.23 2.92
N ALA A 166 -19.52 -12.97 3.36
CA ALA A 166 -20.74 -12.29 3.78
C ALA A 166 -21.42 -11.47 2.67
N LEU A 167 -20.74 -11.27 1.53
CA LEU A 167 -21.24 -10.54 0.35
C LEU A 167 -21.97 -11.48 -0.61
#